data_0b17dd4b6eb172df32bc75cdccf8b1aa
#
_entry.id   0b17dd4b6eb172df32bc75cdccf8b1aa
#
_cell.length_a   1.000
_cell.length_b   1.000
_cell.length_c   1.000
_cell.angle_alpha   90.00
_cell.angle_beta   90.00
_cell.angle_gamma   90.00
#
_symmetry.space_group_name_H-M   'P 1'
#
loop_
_entity.id
_entity.type
_entity.pdbx_description
1 polymer ?
#
loop_
_entity_poly.entity_id
_entity_poly.type
_entity_poly.pdbx_seq_one_letter_code
_entity_poly.pdbx_strand_id
1 'polypeptide(L)'
;MSYYILEHDGRQAGCAALEMPEPDLGYLERLAVLPADRRKGIGRRLVDHVFHQAKASGIKKISIGIIAAQTDLKHWYQKIGFIEGATKGFEHLPFRVTFMIYHLSD
;
A
#
# COMPACT_ATOMS: atom_id res chain seq x y z
N MET A 1 -5.12 -13.90 -1.31
CA MET A 1 -4.49 -12.70 -0.72
C MET A 1 -3.28 -13.13 0.11
N SER A 2 -2.17 -12.44 -0.07
CA SER A 2 -0.94 -12.72 0.68
C SER A 2 -0.77 -11.68 1.77
N TYR A 3 -0.40 -12.13 2.96
CA TYR A 3 -0.16 -11.26 4.11
C TYR A 3 1.31 -11.27 4.47
N TYR A 4 1.83 -10.11 4.84
CA TYR A 4 3.24 -9.94 5.23
C TYR A 4 3.27 -9.25 6.58
N ILE A 5 4.11 -9.78 7.47
CA ILE A 5 4.30 -9.22 8.81
C ILE A 5 5.79 -8.89 8.94
N LEU A 6 6.07 -7.67 9.39
CA LEU A 6 7.43 -7.24 9.67
C LEU A 6 7.66 -7.28 11.17
N GLU A 7 8.68 -8.01 11.58
CA GLU A 7 9.12 -8.03 12.98
C GLU A 7 10.26 -7.04 13.18
N HIS A 8 10.23 -6.36 14.32
CA HIS A 8 11.25 -5.40 14.71
C HIS A 8 11.45 -5.50 16.22
N ASP A 9 12.68 -5.68 16.64
CA ASP A 9 13.04 -5.86 18.06
C ASP A 9 12.25 -6.99 18.73
N GLY A 10 12.09 -8.11 18.01
CA GLY A 10 11.45 -9.31 18.54
C GLY A 10 9.93 -9.27 18.63
N ARG A 11 9.28 -8.27 18.02
CA ARG A 11 7.82 -8.15 18.03
C ARG A 11 7.29 -7.79 16.64
N GLN A 12 6.00 -8.03 16.45
CA GLN A 12 5.33 -7.66 15.21
C GLN A 12 5.09 -6.15 15.18
N ALA A 13 5.76 -5.46 14.28
CA ALA A 13 5.73 -3.99 14.20
C ALA A 13 4.79 -3.47 13.12
N GLY A 14 4.52 -4.26 12.09
CA GLY A 14 3.65 -3.83 11.01
C GLY A 14 3.20 -4.98 10.13
N CYS A 15 2.22 -4.70 9.29
CA CYS A 15 1.69 -5.68 8.35
C CYS A 15 1.24 -5.01 7.05
N ALA A 16 1.13 -5.82 6.01
CA ALA A 16 0.57 -5.41 4.72
C ALA A 16 -0.04 -6.63 4.05
N ALA A 17 -0.97 -6.40 3.14
CA ALA A 17 -1.56 -7.47 2.34
C ALA A 17 -1.46 -7.13 0.86
N LEU A 18 -1.28 -8.16 0.04
CA LEU A 18 -1.27 -8.05 -1.42
C LEU A 18 -2.37 -8.95 -1.97
N GLU A 19 -3.31 -8.36 -2.69
CA GLU A 19 -4.33 -9.08 -3.44
C GLU A 19 -4.03 -8.96 -4.93
N MET A 20 -4.23 -10.04 -5.67
CA MET A 20 -3.99 -10.06 -7.11
C MET A 20 -5.29 -10.39 -7.84
N PRO A 21 -6.17 -9.38 -8.06
CA PRO A 21 -7.47 -9.61 -8.73
C PRO A 21 -7.31 -9.94 -10.20
N GLU A 22 -6.21 -9.53 -10.81
CA GLU A 22 -5.87 -9.79 -12.22
C GLU A 22 -4.41 -10.21 -12.32
N PRO A 23 -4.01 -10.90 -13.40
CA PRO A 23 -2.63 -11.40 -13.52
C PRO A 23 -1.54 -10.33 -13.47
N ASP A 24 -1.85 -9.09 -13.86
CA ASP A 24 -0.88 -8.00 -13.92
C ASP A 24 -1.16 -6.86 -12.94
N LEU A 25 -2.20 -6.99 -12.11
CA LEU A 25 -2.62 -5.96 -11.16
C LEU A 25 -2.62 -6.48 -9.75
N GLY A 26 -1.94 -5.78 -8.84
CA GLY A 26 -1.97 -6.05 -7.43
C GLY A 26 -2.63 -4.92 -6.66
N TYR A 27 -3.34 -5.24 -5.59
CA TYR A 27 -3.85 -4.28 -4.62
C TYR A 27 -3.04 -4.40 -3.34
N LEU A 28 -2.42 -3.29 -2.93
CA LEU A 28 -1.79 -3.18 -1.62
C LEU A 28 -2.87 -2.76 -0.62
N GLU A 29 -3.10 -3.60 0.36
CA GLU A 29 -4.15 -3.38 1.34
C GLU A 29 -3.61 -3.54 2.76
N ARG A 30 -4.32 -2.96 3.73
CA ARG A 30 -4.09 -3.19 5.16
C ARG A 30 -2.66 -2.91 5.61
N LEU A 31 -2.02 -1.90 4.99
CA LEU A 31 -0.73 -1.45 5.44
C LEU A 31 -0.90 -0.75 6.78
N ALA A 32 -0.29 -1.30 7.81
CA ALA A 32 -0.37 -0.74 9.16
C ALA A 32 0.95 -0.92 9.88
N VAL A 33 1.32 0.08 10.66
CA VAL A 33 2.50 0.06 11.52
C VAL A 33 2.06 0.46 12.92
N LEU A 34 2.47 -0.29 13.94
CA LEU A 34 2.14 0.03 15.32
C LEU A 34 2.63 1.44 15.67
N PRO A 35 1.85 2.22 16.46
CA PRO A 35 2.25 3.59 16.79
C PRO A 35 3.65 3.71 17.38
N ALA A 36 4.06 2.76 18.21
CA ALA A 36 5.39 2.74 18.82
C ALA A 36 6.53 2.56 17.82
N ASP A 37 6.21 2.03 16.63
CA ASP A 37 7.20 1.69 15.61
C ASP A 37 7.13 2.61 14.39
N ARG A 38 6.29 3.64 14.43
CA ARG A 38 6.20 4.62 13.34
C ARG A 38 7.47 5.48 13.28
N ARG A 39 7.73 6.04 12.09
CA ARG A 39 8.91 6.86 11.79
C ARG A 39 10.24 6.12 11.89
N LYS A 40 10.21 4.79 11.80
CA LYS A 40 11.41 3.94 11.78
C LYS A 40 11.63 3.30 10.42
N GLY A 41 10.91 3.76 9.39
CA GLY A 41 11.01 3.20 8.04
C GLY A 41 10.32 1.85 7.85
N ILE A 42 9.51 1.39 8.81
CA ILE A 42 8.87 0.07 8.75
C ILE A 42 7.81 0.03 7.65
N GLY A 43 7.00 1.08 7.51
CA GLY A 43 6.00 1.15 6.44
C GLY A 43 6.65 1.08 5.07
N ARG A 44 7.75 1.80 4.85
CA ARG A 44 8.49 1.78 3.60
C ARG A 44 9.07 0.41 3.32
N ARG A 45 9.60 -0.27 4.32
CA ARG A 45 10.13 -1.63 4.16
C ARG A 45 9.05 -2.62 3.78
N LEU A 46 7.84 -2.47 4.35
CA LEU A 46 6.69 -3.30 3.98
C LEU A 46 6.30 -3.06 2.53
N VAL A 47 6.21 -1.81 2.09
CA VAL A 47 5.88 -1.49 0.70
C VAL A 47 6.93 -2.06 -0.26
N ASP A 48 8.21 -1.89 0.06
CA ASP A 48 9.30 -2.42 -0.76
C ASP A 48 9.23 -3.95 -0.87
N HIS A 49 8.88 -4.62 0.22
CA HIS A 49 8.71 -6.07 0.21
C HIS A 49 7.53 -6.49 -0.67
N VAL A 50 6.40 -5.79 -0.57
CA VAL A 50 5.23 -6.05 -1.42
C VAL A 50 5.59 -5.84 -2.89
N PHE A 51 6.32 -4.78 -3.22
CA PHE A 51 6.78 -4.53 -4.59
C PHE A 51 7.64 -5.68 -5.10
N HIS A 52 8.57 -6.16 -4.27
CA HIS A 52 9.44 -7.27 -4.64
C HIS A 52 8.63 -8.54 -4.93
N GLN A 53 7.71 -8.88 -4.05
CA GLN A 53 6.87 -10.07 -4.21
C GLN A 53 5.94 -9.94 -5.42
N ALA A 54 5.34 -8.77 -5.63
CA ALA A 54 4.46 -8.52 -6.75
C ALA A 54 5.22 -8.65 -8.08
N LYS A 55 6.41 -8.07 -8.16
CA LYS A 55 7.23 -8.14 -9.36
C LYS A 55 7.64 -9.59 -9.67
N ALA A 56 8.00 -10.36 -8.64
CA ALA A 56 8.34 -11.78 -8.80
C ALA A 56 7.14 -12.60 -9.30
N SER A 57 5.91 -12.16 -9.03
CA SER A 57 4.68 -12.81 -9.47
C SER A 57 4.18 -12.32 -10.83
N GLY A 58 4.92 -11.44 -11.51
CA GLY A 58 4.54 -10.91 -12.82
C GLY A 58 3.59 -9.73 -12.78
N ILE A 59 3.34 -9.16 -11.62
CA ILE A 59 2.49 -7.98 -11.47
C ILE A 59 3.16 -6.76 -12.09
N LYS A 60 2.39 -5.97 -12.83
CA LYS A 60 2.87 -4.77 -13.53
C LYS A 60 2.51 -3.48 -12.81
N LYS A 61 1.42 -3.47 -12.06
CA LYS A 61 0.89 -2.28 -11.38
C LYS A 61 0.41 -2.64 -9.98
N ILE A 62 0.65 -1.73 -9.05
CA ILE A 62 0.09 -1.81 -7.69
C ILE A 62 -0.88 -0.65 -7.51
N SER A 63 -2.10 -0.96 -7.10
CA SER A 63 -3.12 0.04 -6.79
C SER A 63 -3.36 0.11 -5.29
N ILE A 64 -3.67 1.30 -4.81
CA ILE A 64 -4.11 1.52 -3.43
C ILE A 64 -5.33 2.43 -3.43
N GLY A 65 -6.14 2.34 -2.38
CA GLY A 65 -7.21 3.29 -2.11
C GLY A 65 -6.98 3.92 -0.75
N ILE A 66 -7.03 5.24 -0.68
CA ILE A 66 -6.86 5.98 0.58
C ILE A 66 -8.05 6.91 0.77
N ILE A 67 -8.32 7.27 2.03
CA ILE A 67 -9.33 8.28 2.34
C ILE A 67 -8.85 9.61 1.77
N ALA A 68 -9.68 10.26 0.93
CA ALA A 68 -9.29 11.45 0.20
C ALA A 68 -8.81 12.59 1.10
N ALA A 69 -9.38 12.70 2.30
CA ALA A 69 -9.00 13.74 3.26
C ALA A 69 -7.63 13.53 3.91
N GLN A 70 -7.04 12.35 3.76
CA GLN A 70 -5.71 12.05 4.35
C GLN A 70 -4.59 12.50 3.42
N THR A 71 -4.37 13.80 3.35
CA THR A 71 -3.38 14.41 2.44
C THR A 71 -1.95 14.03 2.79
N ASP A 72 -1.63 13.86 4.07
CA ASP A 72 -0.29 13.44 4.49
C ASP A 72 0.03 12.04 3.98
N LEU A 73 -0.94 11.13 4.05
CA LEU A 73 -0.80 9.77 3.56
C LEU A 73 -0.63 9.76 2.03
N LYS A 74 -1.41 10.60 1.32
CA LYS A 74 -1.26 10.75 -0.12
C LYS A 74 0.17 11.22 -0.47
N HIS A 75 0.70 12.22 0.22
CA HIS A 75 2.04 12.71 -0.01
C HIS A 75 3.10 11.63 0.26
N TRP A 76 2.90 10.84 1.29
CA TRP A 76 3.80 9.74 1.61
C TRP A 76 3.88 8.73 0.47
N TYR A 77 2.72 8.32 -0.08
CA TYR A 77 2.69 7.42 -1.23
C TYR A 77 3.27 8.06 -2.49
N GLN A 78 3.02 9.35 -2.71
CA GLN A 78 3.59 10.07 -3.86
C GLN A 78 5.12 10.09 -3.80
N LYS A 79 5.70 10.24 -2.63
CA LYS A 79 7.16 10.19 -2.46
C LYS A 79 7.74 8.82 -2.80
N ILE A 80 6.99 7.75 -2.59
CA ILE A 80 7.41 6.40 -2.99
C ILE A 80 7.36 6.26 -4.51
N GLY A 81 6.46 6.97 -5.16
CA GLY A 81 6.31 6.93 -6.62
C GLY A 81 4.90 6.61 -7.10
N PHE A 82 3.92 6.55 -6.19
CA PHE A 82 2.53 6.37 -6.59
C PHE A 82 2.01 7.61 -7.29
N ILE A 83 1.21 7.40 -8.32
CA ILE A 83 0.57 8.47 -9.09
C ILE A 83 -0.90 8.55 -8.69
N GLU A 84 -1.35 9.75 -8.35
CA GLU A 84 -2.73 9.99 -7.97
C GLU A 84 -3.67 9.79 -9.16
N GLY A 85 -4.73 9.01 -8.94
CA GLY A 85 -5.79 8.79 -9.92
C GLY A 85 -7.10 9.42 -9.51
N ALA A 86 -8.21 8.73 -9.80
CA ALA A 86 -9.55 9.24 -9.53
C ALA A 86 -9.89 9.26 -8.05
N THR A 87 -10.73 10.22 -7.66
CA THR A 87 -11.36 10.25 -6.33
C THR A 87 -12.85 9.96 -6.51
N LYS A 88 -13.36 8.99 -5.77
CA LYS A 88 -14.75 8.53 -5.89
C LYS A 88 -15.44 8.45 -4.54
N GLY A 89 -16.74 8.78 -4.54
CA GLY A 89 -17.62 8.52 -3.41
C GLY A 89 -18.34 7.19 -3.60
N PHE A 90 -18.62 6.50 -2.51
CA PHE A 90 -19.36 5.24 -2.50
C PHE A 90 -20.52 5.39 -1.52
N GLU A 91 -21.70 4.89 -1.89
CA GLU A 91 -22.91 5.04 -1.05
C GLU A 91 -22.72 4.43 0.35
N HIS A 92 -21.97 3.36 0.46
CA HIS A 92 -21.78 2.65 1.72
C HIS A 92 -20.65 3.24 2.59
N LEU A 93 -19.97 4.29 2.11
CA LEU A 93 -18.85 4.89 2.84
C LEU A 93 -19.15 6.36 3.18
N PRO A 94 -18.81 6.80 4.41
CA PRO A 94 -18.99 8.21 4.82
C PRO A 94 -17.89 9.13 4.31
N PHE A 95 -16.95 8.64 3.49
CA PHE A 95 -15.83 9.42 2.97
C PHE A 95 -15.57 9.05 1.50
N ARG A 96 -14.84 9.92 0.80
CA ARG A 96 -14.39 9.66 -0.57
C ARG A 96 -13.07 8.94 -0.55
N VAL A 97 -12.82 8.15 -1.59
CA VAL A 97 -11.59 7.35 -1.74
C VAL A 97 -10.81 7.88 -2.94
N THR A 98 -9.52 8.17 -2.73
CA THR A 98 -8.59 8.50 -3.80
C THR A 98 -7.79 7.25 -4.15
N PHE A 99 -7.82 6.87 -5.42
CA PHE A 99 -7.04 5.73 -5.92
C PHE A 99 -5.69 6.21 -6.43
N MET A 100 -4.65 5.42 -6.16
CA MET A 100 -3.29 5.72 -6.60
C MET A 100 -2.68 4.47 -7.21
N ILE A 101 -1.78 4.64 -8.16
CA ILE A 101 -1.15 3.55 -8.90
C ILE A 101 0.36 3.72 -8.91
N TYR A 102 1.06 2.61 -8.68
CA TYR A 102 2.50 2.51 -8.87
C TYR A 102 2.79 1.53 -10.00
N HIS A 103 3.60 1.96 -10.96
CA HIS A 103 4.02 1.11 -12.08
C HIS A 103 5.33 0.42 -11.73
N LEU A 104 5.28 -0.91 -11.67
CA LEU A 104 6.49 -1.71 -11.43
C LEU A 104 7.33 -1.73 -12.70
N SER A 105 8.61 -1.42 -12.56
CA SER A 105 9.53 -1.48 -13.68
C SER A 105 10.00 -2.92 -13.90
N ASP A 106 10.27 -3.25 -15.15
CA ASP A 106 10.81 -4.55 -15.51
C ASP A 106 12.30 -4.67 -15.15
#